data_0657b80311ec69ff6147c5cb74ea3df3
#
_entry.id   0657b80311ec69ff6147c5cb74ea3df3
#
_cell.length_a   1.000
_cell.length_b   1.000
_cell.length_c   1.000
_cell.angle_alpha   90.00
_cell.angle_beta   90.00
_cell.angle_gamma   90.00
#
_symmetry.space_group_name_H-M   'P 1'
#
loop_
_entity.id
_entity.type
_entity.pdbx_description
1 polymer ?
#
loop_
_entity_poly.entity_id
_entity_poly.type
_entity_poly.pdbx_seq_one_letter_code
_entity_poly.pdbx_strand_id
1 'polypeptide(L)'
;MKKIKKLLKKLKSNAGSSIVMVVVSVAFIGIIVGALLAAAVQSYRLKLQELNDRDNFYYVEQALNEIYAGVGSQTVEDLQDAYVYTVENMVEYDLIKGRYVTKTQDEAQEMFSKEFYRQLQNNPFFKVSLDDLAVKLTSYITNDSVKLDASRIQVVDYEDENNNKVGKIIKNLKLSRTQEYNRSSANGVFTQSITTDIVIGNPDFAVLFDSMN
;
A
#
# COMPACT_ATOMS: atom_id res chain seq x y z
N MET A 1 -6.96 21.77 -87.46
CA MET A 1 -6.42 20.59 -86.75
C MET A 1 -5.36 20.86 -85.69
N LYS A 2 -4.42 21.80 -85.85
CA LYS A 2 -3.38 22.08 -84.85
C LYS A 2 -3.90 22.56 -83.49
N LYS A 3 -4.97 23.34 -83.40
CA LYS A 3 -5.57 23.85 -82.15
C LYS A 3 -6.22 22.73 -81.30
N ILE A 4 -6.88 21.75 -81.94
CA ILE A 4 -7.51 20.62 -81.25
C ILE A 4 -6.47 19.71 -80.67
N LYS A 5 -5.34 19.40 -81.33
CA LYS A 5 -4.24 18.62 -80.79
C LYS A 5 -3.55 19.29 -79.58
N LYS A 6 -3.50 20.63 -79.61
CA LYS A 6 -2.91 21.39 -78.47
C LYS A 6 -3.81 21.37 -77.24
N LEU A 7 -5.14 21.42 -77.44
CA LEU A 7 -6.15 21.30 -76.38
C LEU A 7 -6.15 19.87 -75.77
N LEU A 8 -6.14 18.83 -76.62
CA LEU A 8 -6.07 17.42 -76.17
C LEU A 8 -4.77 17.13 -75.45
N LYS A 9 -3.63 17.71 -75.84
CA LYS A 9 -2.37 17.58 -75.16
C LYS A 9 -2.39 18.29 -73.82
N LYS A 10 -3.08 19.39 -73.68
CA LYS A 10 -3.25 20.14 -72.42
C LYS A 10 -4.21 19.42 -71.45
N LEU A 11 -5.32 18.87 -71.99
CA LEU A 11 -6.25 18.04 -71.20
C LEU A 11 -5.60 16.75 -70.72
N LYS A 12 -4.79 16.08 -71.54
CA LYS A 12 -4.07 14.86 -71.17
C LYS A 12 -2.99 15.15 -70.18
N SER A 13 -2.33 16.28 -70.17
CA SER A 13 -1.34 16.72 -69.21
C SER A 13 -1.99 17.04 -67.83
N ASN A 14 -3.14 17.71 -67.84
CA ASN A 14 -3.85 18.06 -66.63
C ASN A 14 -4.55 16.85 -66.02
N ALA A 15 -5.07 15.89 -66.78
CA ALA A 15 -5.66 14.66 -66.28
C ALA A 15 -4.62 13.78 -65.56
N GLY A 16 -3.41 13.68 -66.13
CA GLY A 16 -2.32 12.95 -65.49
C GLY A 16 -1.88 13.58 -64.17
N SER A 17 -1.78 14.91 -64.13
CA SER A 17 -1.46 15.65 -62.90
C SER A 17 -2.57 15.51 -61.82
N SER A 18 -3.82 15.50 -62.23
CA SER A 18 -4.95 15.32 -61.31
C SER A 18 -4.99 13.93 -60.68
N ILE A 19 -4.72 12.89 -61.47
CA ILE A 19 -4.67 11.50 -60.94
C ILE A 19 -3.52 11.33 -59.96
N VAL A 20 -2.34 11.87 -60.27
CA VAL A 20 -1.19 11.83 -59.35
C VAL A 20 -1.52 12.54 -58.03
N MET A 21 -2.19 13.72 -58.10
CA MET A 21 -2.57 14.49 -56.93
C MET A 21 -3.59 13.72 -56.06
N VAL A 22 -4.55 13.02 -56.64
CA VAL A 22 -5.51 12.18 -55.93
C VAL A 22 -4.80 11.01 -55.22
N VAL A 23 -3.90 10.32 -55.94
CA VAL A 23 -3.14 9.21 -55.35
C VAL A 23 -2.28 9.66 -54.15
N VAL A 24 -1.59 10.82 -54.31
CA VAL A 24 -0.80 11.41 -53.21
C VAL A 24 -1.67 11.80 -52.04
N SER A 25 -2.85 12.41 -52.29
CA SER A 25 -3.78 12.79 -51.22
C SER A 25 -4.33 11.58 -50.48
N VAL A 26 -4.71 10.51 -51.18
CA VAL A 26 -5.18 9.26 -50.55
C VAL A 26 -4.07 8.60 -49.73
N ALA A 27 -2.85 8.57 -50.28
CA ALA A 27 -1.68 8.04 -49.53
C ALA A 27 -1.41 8.86 -48.25
N PHE A 28 -1.48 10.18 -48.34
CA PHE A 28 -1.30 11.09 -47.21
C PHE A 28 -2.39 10.89 -46.13
N ILE A 29 -3.65 10.80 -46.54
CA ILE A 29 -4.78 10.49 -45.64
C ILE A 29 -4.57 9.12 -44.98
N GLY A 30 -4.12 8.12 -45.74
CA GLY A 30 -3.82 6.79 -45.22
C GLY A 30 -2.75 6.80 -44.13
N ILE A 31 -1.69 7.60 -44.32
CA ILE A 31 -0.63 7.78 -43.31
C ILE A 31 -1.19 8.43 -42.03
N ILE A 32 -2.01 9.50 -42.19
CA ILE A 32 -2.62 10.19 -41.02
C ILE A 32 -3.53 9.24 -40.26
N VAL A 33 -4.41 8.52 -40.95
CA VAL A 33 -5.32 7.55 -40.32
C VAL A 33 -4.54 6.44 -39.63
N GLY A 34 -3.48 5.94 -40.27
CA GLY A 34 -2.60 4.94 -39.65
C GLY A 34 -1.92 5.45 -38.38
N ALA A 35 -1.42 6.69 -38.39
CA ALA A 35 -0.81 7.32 -37.21
C ALA A 35 -1.82 7.52 -36.06
N LEU A 36 -3.05 7.97 -36.38
CA LEU A 36 -4.12 8.14 -35.41
C LEU A 36 -4.55 6.81 -34.79
N LEU A 37 -4.66 5.75 -35.58
CA LEU A 37 -4.97 4.40 -35.08
C LEU A 37 -3.86 3.88 -34.16
N ALA A 38 -2.59 4.07 -34.55
CA ALA A 38 -1.46 3.69 -33.72
C ALA A 38 -1.46 4.43 -32.37
N ALA A 39 -1.71 5.74 -32.38
CA ALA A 39 -1.83 6.56 -31.17
C ALA A 39 -3.02 6.12 -30.29
N ALA A 40 -4.17 5.81 -30.88
CA ALA A 40 -5.34 5.33 -30.16
C ALA A 40 -5.07 3.97 -29.48
N VAL A 41 -4.40 3.03 -30.18
CA VAL A 41 -4.01 1.73 -29.61
C VAL A 41 -3.01 1.90 -28.46
N GLN A 42 -2.04 2.81 -28.59
CA GLN A 42 -1.10 3.10 -27.50
C GLN A 42 -1.82 3.70 -26.27
N SER A 43 -2.69 4.69 -26.48
CA SER A 43 -3.48 5.30 -25.41
C SER A 43 -4.37 4.27 -24.69
N TYR A 44 -4.99 3.36 -25.44
CA TYR A 44 -5.77 2.27 -24.86
C TYR A 44 -4.92 1.32 -24.03
N ARG A 45 -3.71 0.97 -24.50
CA ARG A 45 -2.76 0.12 -23.74
C ARG A 45 -2.33 0.78 -22.44
N LEU A 46 -1.99 2.08 -22.48
CA LEU A 46 -1.61 2.84 -21.28
C LEU A 46 -2.74 2.88 -20.25
N LYS A 47 -3.99 3.12 -20.69
CA LYS A 47 -5.15 3.09 -19.78
C LYS A 47 -5.39 1.71 -19.15
N LEU A 48 -5.23 0.64 -19.89
CA LEU A 48 -5.33 -0.72 -19.34
C LEU A 48 -4.22 -1.01 -18.33
N GLN A 49 -3.03 -0.52 -18.61
CA GLN A 49 -1.90 -0.63 -17.68
C GLN A 49 -2.18 0.12 -16.39
N GLU A 50 -2.62 1.36 -16.48
CA GLU A 50 -2.98 2.20 -15.32
C GLU A 50 -4.09 1.55 -14.47
N LEU A 51 -5.11 0.96 -15.09
CA LEU A 51 -6.17 0.23 -14.38
C LEU A 51 -5.62 -0.99 -13.64
N ASN A 52 -4.78 -1.80 -14.29
CA ASN A 52 -4.19 -2.97 -13.67
C ASN A 52 -3.25 -2.60 -12.52
N ASP A 53 -2.46 -1.53 -12.67
CA ASP A 53 -1.57 -1.02 -11.62
C ASP A 53 -2.37 -0.55 -10.42
N ARG A 54 -3.47 0.15 -10.65
CA ARG A 54 -4.39 0.60 -9.59
C ARG A 54 -5.05 -0.57 -8.87
N ASP A 55 -5.54 -1.57 -9.61
CA ASP A 55 -6.15 -2.75 -9.01
C ASP A 55 -5.13 -3.55 -8.19
N ASN A 56 -3.91 -3.72 -8.71
CA ASN A 56 -2.83 -4.36 -7.97
C ASN A 56 -2.48 -3.60 -6.67
N PHE A 57 -2.45 -2.27 -6.73
CA PHE A 57 -2.22 -1.43 -5.57
C PHE A 57 -3.29 -1.63 -4.50
N TYR A 58 -4.58 -1.60 -4.87
CA TYR A 58 -5.68 -1.81 -3.93
C TYR A 58 -5.64 -3.17 -3.25
N TYR A 59 -5.30 -4.25 -3.97
CA TYR A 59 -5.18 -5.57 -3.36
C TYR A 59 -4.00 -5.65 -2.37
N VAL A 60 -2.89 -4.99 -2.67
CA VAL A 60 -1.74 -4.94 -1.75
C VAL A 60 -2.07 -4.08 -0.53
N GLU A 61 -2.77 -2.95 -0.70
CA GLU A 61 -3.25 -2.09 0.39
C GLU A 61 -4.27 -2.82 1.27
N GLN A 62 -5.22 -3.55 0.65
CA GLN A 62 -6.17 -4.38 1.39
C GLN A 62 -5.46 -5.42 2.25
N ALA A 63 -4.51 -6.16 1.69
CA ALA A 63 -3.73 -7.16 2.42
C ALA A 63 -2.95 -6.53 3.59
N LEU A 64 -2.41 -5.31 3.40
CA LEU A 64 -1.76 -4.56 4.46
C LEU A 64 -2.74 -4.24 5.60
N ASN A 65 -3.94 -3.77 5.27
CA ASN A 65 -4.98 -3.47 6.26
C ASN A 65 -5.44 -4.74 7.01
N GLU A 66 -5.53 -5.88 6.32
CA GLU A 66 -5.83 -7.18 6.93
C GLU A 66 -4.74 -7.59 7.95
N ILE A 67 -3.47 -7.37 7.62
CA ILE A 67 -2.36 -7.58 8.55
C ILE A 67 -2.44 -6.62 9.73
N TYR A 68 -2.69 -5.32 9.51
CA TYR A 68 -2.88 -4.35 10.59
C TYR A 68 -3.99 -4.77 11.56
N ALA A 69 -5.14 -5.19 11.02
CA ALA A 69 -6.25 -5.67 11.82
C ALA A 69 -5.88 -6.96 12.59
N GLY A 70 -5.17 -7.89 11.94
CA GLY A 70 -4.70 -9.12 12.54
C GLY A 70 -3.72 -8.88 13.69
N VAL A 71 -2.72 -8.04 13.49
CA VAL A 71 -1.75 -7.65 14.52
C VAL A 71 -2.44 -6.90 15.65
N GLY A 72 -3.34 -5.96 15.32
CA GLY A 72 -4.14 -5.24 16.31
C GLY A 72 -4.94 -6.18 17.20
N SER A 73 -5.59 -7.19 16.62
CA SER A 73 -6.36 -8.18 17.40
C SER A 73 -5.52 -8.98 18.38
N GLN A 74 -4.23 -9.22 18.06
CA GLN A 74 -3.31 -9.94 18.95
C GLN A 74 -2.81 -9.09 20.14
N THR A 75 -2.95 -7.77 20.06
CA THR A 75 -2.43 -6.83 21.07
C THR A 75 -3.52 -6.16 21.90
N VAL A 76 -4.81 -6.39 21.56
CA VAL A 76 -5.95 -5.82 22.32
C VAL A 76 -5.98 -6.27 23.76
N GLU A 77 -5.71 -7.56 24.04
CA GLU A 77 -5.68 -8.10 25.39
C GLU A 77 -4.55 -7.48 26.21
N ASP A 78 -3.35 -7.35 25.61
CA ASP A 78 -2.21 -6.68 26.23
C ASP A 78 -2.52 -5.24 26.62
N LEU A 79 -3.26 -4.54 25.74
CA LEU A 79 -3.70 -3.17 25.97
C LEU A 79 -4.72 -3.08 27.11
N GLN A 80 -5.69 -3.99 27.15
CA GLN A 80 -6.69 -4.06 28.21
C GLN A 80 -6.04 -4.37 29.56
N ASP A 81 -5.14 -5.33 29.62
CA ASP A 81 -4.45 -5.71 30.86
C ASP A 81 -3.61 -4.55 31.40
N ALA A 82 -2.90 -3.84 30.50
CA ALA A 82 -2.14 -2.65 30.89
C ALA A 82 -3.04 -1.53 31.42
N TYR A 83 -4.21 -1.34 30.78
CA TYR A 83 -5.19 -0.35 31.21
C TYR A 83 -5.74 -0.69 32.60
N VAL A 84 -6.22 -1.91 32.80
CA VAL A 84 -6.77 -2.38 34.09
C VAL A 84 -5.71 -2.25 35.20
N TYR A 85 -4.49 -2.72 34.93
CA TYR A 85 -3.37 -2.57 35.86
C TYR A 85 -3.15 -1.10 36.26
N THR A 86 -3.17 -0.19 35.29
CA THR A 86 -2.95 1.23 35.54
C THR A 86 -4.06 1.82 36.40
N VAL A 87 -5.34 1.55 36.06
CA VAL A 87 -6.49 2.04 36.83
C VAL A 87 -6.46 1.52 38.27
N GLU A 88 -6.18 0.24 38.48
CA GLU A 88 -6.09 -0.37 39.82
C GLU A 88 -4.97 0.23 40.68
N ASN A 89 -3.89 0.72 40.06
CA ASN A 89 -2.72 1.27 40.72
C ASN A 89 -2.65 2.81 40.68
N MET A 90 -3.71 3.49 40.19
CA MET A 90 -3.78 4.96 40.20
C MET A 90 -3.84 5.55 41.60
N VAL A 91 -4.35 4.80 42.59
CA VAL A 91 -4.52 5.27 43.96
C VAL A 91 -3.57 4.48 44.86
N GLU A 92 -2.70 5.18 45.53
CA GLU A 92 -1.72 4.58 46.49
C GLU A 92 -1.92 5.19 47.86
N TYR A 93 -1.74 4.36 48.91
CA TYR A 93 -1.76 4.86 50.29
C TYR A 93 -0.39 5.40 50.69
N ASP A 94 -0.29 6.72 50.84
CA ASP A 94 0.91 7.39 51.30
C ASP A 94 1.07 7.24 52.82
N LEU A 95 1.99 6.36 53.23
CA LEU A 95 2.28 6.09 54.62
C LEU A 95 2.78 7.33 55.40
N ILE A 96 3.44 8.26 54.71
CA ILE A 96 3.99 9.49 55.33
C ILE A 96 2.87 10.47 55.60
N LYS A 97 1.97 10.63 54.64
CA LYS A 97 0.81 11.58 54.72
C LYS A 97 -0.40 10.96 55.42
N GLY A 98 -0.41 9.63 55.60
CA GLY A 98 -1.53 8.91 56.23
C GLY A 98 -2.84 8.99 55.45
N ARG A 99 -2.77 9.14 54.11
CA ARG A 99 -3.94 9.28 53.23
C ARG A 99 -3.70 8.63 51.87
N TYR A 100 -4.79 8.32 51.19
CA TYR A 100 -4.74 7.94 49.78
C TYR A 100 -4.36 9.13 48.90
N VAL A 101 -3.46 8.90 47.98
CA VAL A 101 -3.00 9.88 46.97
C VAL A 101 -3.23 9.30 45.58
N THR A 102 -3.86 10.07 44.72
CA THR A 102 -4.04 9.71 43.32
C THR A 102 -2.80 10.13 42.56
N LYS A 103 -2.27 9.25 41.70
CA LYS A 103 -1.18 9.56 40.79
C LYS A 103 -1.60 10.63 39.79
N THR A 104 -0.63 11.41 39.33
CA THR A 104 -0.85 12.39 38.25
C THR A 104 -1.08 11.66 36.92
N GLN A 105 -1.61 12.38 35.94
CA GLN A 105 -1.82 11.86 34.59
C GLN A 105 -0.51 11.38 33.94
N ASP A 106 0.58 12.13 34.14
CA ASP A 106 1.90 11.76 33.59
C ASP A 106 2.43 10.46 34.22
N GLU A 107 2.27 10.31 35.55
CA GLU A 107 2.64 9.07 36.26
C GLU A 107 1.78 7.88 35.81
N ALA A 108 0.49 8.10 35.54
CA ALA A 108 -0.41 7.09 35.01
C ALA A 108 -0.01 6.67 33.59
N GLN A 109 0.32 7.65 32.73
CA GLN A 109 0.79 7.39 31.38
C GLN A 109 2.11 6.59 31.38
N GLU A 110 3.05 6.96 32.24
CA GLU A 110 4.32 6.23 32.36
C GLU A 110 4.12 4.81 32.83
N MET A 111 3.25 4.60 33.83
CA MET A 111 2.91 3.28 34.36
C MET A 111 2.22 2.42 33.30
N PHE A 112 1.27 2.99 32.57
CA PHE A 112 0.57 2.34 31.46
C PHE A 112 1.55 1.91 30.36
N SER A 113 2.44 2.80 29.95
CA SER A 113 3.43 2.53 28.92
C SER A 113 4.37 1.39 29.28
N LYS A 114 4.85 1.38 30.53
CA LYS A 114 5.73 0.31 31.05
C LYS A 114 5.00 -1.03 31.11
N GLU A 115 3.76 -1.02 31.58
CA GLU A 115 2.97 -2.25 31.70
C GLU A 115 2.59 -2.78 30.32
N PHE A 116 2.14 -1.93 29.40
CA PHE A 116 1.84 -2.33 28.03
C PHE A 116 3.05 -2.95 27.32
N TYR A 117 4.21 -2.32 27.44
CA TYR A 117 5.44 -2.90 26.89
C TYR A 117 5.78 -4.24 27.53
N ARG A 118 5.59 -4.40 28.86
CA ARG A 118 5.78 -5.67 29.57
C ARG A 118 4.85 -6.77 29.06
N GLN A 119 3.58 -6.45 28.78
CA GLN A 119 2.61 -7.39 28.22
C GLN A 119 3.04 -7.79 26.79
N LEU A 120 3.38 -6.83 25.93
CA LEU A 120 3.88 -7.10 24.58
C LEU A 120 5.14 -7.98 24.56
N GLN A 121 6.06 -7.80 25.53
CA GLN A 121 7.21 -8.69 25.66
C GLN A 121 6.82 -10.12 26.01
N ASN A 122 5.72 -10.31 26.73
CA ASN A 122 5.22 -11.62 27.13
C ASN A 122 4.26 -12.23 26.11
N ASN A 123 3.75 -11.46 25.19
CA ASN A 123 2.80 -11.91 24.18
C ASN A 123 3.40 -13.02 23.28
N PRO A 124 2.75 -14.18 23.19
CA PRO A 124 3.22 -15.30 22.36
C PRO A 124 3.33 -14.96 20.88
N PHE A 125 2.64 -13.90 20.42
CA PHE A 125 2.72 -13.45 19.04
C PHE A 125 4.14 -12.94 18.68
N PHE A 126 4.82 -12.25 19.59
CA PHE A 126 6.16 -11.69 19.37
C PHE A 126 7.30 -12.60 19.84
N LYS A 127 6.98 -13.69 20.55
CA LYS A 127 7.97 -14.66 21.08
C LYS A 127 8.32 -15.78 20.09
N VAL A 128 7.68 -15.83 18.94
CA VAL A 128 7.93 -16.84 17.91
C VAL A 128 9.17 -16.50 17.08
N SER A 129 9.66 -17.47 16.33
CA SER A 129 10.69 -17.22 15.32
C SER A 129 10.18 -16.27 14.22
N LEU A 130 11.10 -15.59 13.51
CA LEU A 130 10.69 -14.69 12.41
C LEU A 130 9.95 -15.44 11.29
N ASP A 131 10.29 -16.70 11.07
CA ASP A 131 9.61 -17.55 10.09
C ASP A 131 8.17 -17.85 10.52
N ASP A 132 7.95 -18.19 11.79
CA ASP A 132 6.62 -18.43 12.32
C ASP A 132 5.77 -17.15 12.35
N LEU A 133 6.41 -16.02 12.67
CA LEU A 133 5.74 -14.71 12.57
C LEU A 133 5.30 -14.41 11.15
N ALA A 134 6.17 -14.66 10.17
CA ALA A 134 5.83 -14.48 8.75
C ALA A 134 4.67 -15.36 8.32
N VAL A 135 4.61 -16.60 8.79
CA VAL A 135 3.47 -17.51 8.56
C VAL A 135 2.19 -16.94 9.17
N LYS A 136 2.24 -16.45 10.41
CA LYS A 136 1.08 -15.81 11.07
C LYS A 136 0.63 -14.56 10.31
N LEU A 137 1.54 -13.68 9.92
CA LEU A 137 1.21 -12.47 9.15
C LEU A 137 0.60 -12.83 7.79
N THR A 138 1.12 -13.86 7.12
CA THR A 138 0.57 -14.34 5.86
C THR A 138 -0.84 -14.90 6.03
N SER A 139 -1.14 -15.54 7.16
CA SER A 139 -2.47 -16.12 7.43
C SER A 139 -3.59 -15.07 7.56
N TYR A 140 -3.25 -13.80 7.79
CA TYR A 140 -4.22 -12.71 7.79
C TYR A 140 -4.61 -12.25 6.39
N ILE A 141 -3.77 -12.54 5.37
CA ILE A 141 -4.03 -12.13 4.00
C ILE A 141 -5.08 -13.06 3.38
N THR A 142 -6.23 -12.51 3.01
CA THR A 142 -7.32 -13.28 2.38
C THR A 142 -7.10 -13.49 0.89
N ASN A 143 -6.33 -12.63 0.22
CA ASN A 143 -6.09 -12.71 -1.21
C ASN A 143 -4.77 -13.44 -1.51
N ASP A 144 -4.84 -14.70 -1.94
CA ASP A 144 -3.70 -15.58 -2.26
C ASP A 144 -2.77 -15.04 -3.36
N SER A 145 -3.22 -14.04 -4.14
CA SER A 145 -2.39 -13.42 -5.17
C SER A 145 -1.39 -12.40 -4.60
N VAL A 146 -1.58 -11.96 -3.35
CA VAL A 146 -0.65 -11.09 -2.65
C VAL A 146 0.35 -11.95 -1.86
N LYS A 147 1.63 -11.64 -1.98
CA LYS A 147 2.71 -12.35 -1.32
C LYS A 147 3.43 -11.45 -0.32
N LEU A 148 3.72 -12.01 0.85
CA LEU A 148 4.56 -11.40 1.86
C LEU A 148 6.01 -11.86 1.65
N ASP A 149 6.94 -10.90 1.49
CA ASP A 149 8.38 -11.17 1.50
C ASP A 149 8.89 -11.14 2.94
N ALA A 150 9.06 -12.31 3.52
CA ALA A 150 9.48 -12.48 4.90
C ALA A 150 11.00 -12.29 5.12
N SER A 151 11.79 -12.24 4.06
CA SER A 151 13.27 -12.31 4.14
C SER A 151 13.93 -11.16 4.90
N ARG A 152 13.22 -10.05 5.09
CA ARG A 152 13.73 -8.82 5.73
C ARG A 152 12.95 -8.37 6.94
N ILE A 153 11.92 -9.11 7.33
CA ILE A 153 11.10 -8.77 8.50
C ILE A 153 11.98 -8.81 9.76
N GLN A 154 11.81 -7.80 10.59
CA GLN A 154 12.46 -7.68 11.89
C GLN A 154 11.45 -7.20 12.91
N VAL A 155 11.54 -7.72 14.14
CA VAL A 155 10.80 -7.19 15.28
C VAL A 155 11.79 -6.49 16.19
N VAL A 156 11.57 -5.20 16.42
CA VAL A 156 12.40 -4.38 17.29
C VAL A 156 11.53 -3.66 18.32
N ASP A 157 12.17 -3.18 19.39
CA ASP A 157 11.48 -2.36 20.37
C ASP A 157 11.19 -0.97 19.79
N TYR A 158 10.02 -0.43 20.10
CA TYR A 158 9.67 0.95 19.83
C TYR A 158 10.04 1.81 21.04
N GLU A 159 10.82 2.85 20.82
CA GLU A 159 11.29 3.77 21.85
C GLU A 159 10.63 5.14 21.67
N ASP A 160 10.29 5.79 22.78
CA ASP A 160 9.78 7.16 22.82
C ASP A 160 10.92 8.19 22.64
N GLU A 161 10.60 9.47 22.68
CA GLU A 161 11.57 10.56 22.57
C GLU A 161 12.62 10.57 23.69
N ASN A 162 12.36 9.88 24.81
CA ASN A 162 13.24 9.76 25.96
C ASN A 162 14.04 8.44 25.96
N ASN A 163 14.01 7.67 24.85
CA ASN A 163 14.59 6.35 24.70
C ASN A 163 14.00 5.28 25.67
N ASN A 164 12.78 5.48 26.16
CA ASN A 164 12.08 4.44 26.89
C ASN A 164 11.40 3.48 25.91
N LYS A 165 11.47 2.19 26.18
CA LYS A 165 10.79 1.18 25.39
C LYS A 165 9.30 1.18 25.71
N VAL A 166 8.48 1.54 24.74
CA VAL A 166 7.04 1.73 24.92
C VAL A 166 6.18 0.88 23.96
N GLY A 167 6.82 0.05 23.13
CA GLY A 167 6.09 -0.75 22.16
C GLY A 167 6.99 -1.68 21.35
N LYS A 168 6.46 -2.17 20.24
CA LYS A 168 7.16 -2.99 19.25
C LYS A 168 6.97 -2.43 17.84
N ILE A 169 7.96 -2.67 16.97
CA ILE A 169 7.85 -2.37 15.53
C ILE A 169 8.14 -3.64 14.75
N ILE A 170 7.25 -3.98 13.83
CA ILE A 170 7.52 -4.97 12.78
C ILE A 170 8.04 -4.19 11.58
N LYS A 171 9.35 -4.30 11.31
CA LYS A 171 10.02 -3.56 10.24
C LYS A 171 10.09 -4.34 8.94
N ASN A 172 10.20 -3.58 7.84
CA ASN A 172 10.42 -4.08 6.49
C ASN A 172 9.34 -5.06 6.01
N LEU A 173 8.08 -4.84 6.41
CA LEU A 173 6.95 -5.60 5.89
C LEU A 173 6.78 -5.27 4.41
N LYS A 174 7.12 -6.19 3.53
CA LYS A 174 6.99 -6.01 2.09
C LYS A 174 5.94 -6.94 1.53
N LEU A 175 4.87 -6.35 1.02
CA LEU A 175 3.81 -7.03 0.30
C LEU A 175 3.95 -6.78 -1.19
N SER A 176 3.70 -7.78 -2.00
CA SER A 176 3.74 -7.66 -3.46
C SER A 176 2.65 -8.48 -4.11
N ARG A 177 2.12 -7.96 -5.21
CA ARG A 177 1.26 -8.68 -6.13
C ARG A 177 1.85 -8.62 -7.52
N THR A 178 1.98 -9.80 -8.13
CA THR A 178 2.46 -9.94 -9.50
C THR A 178 1.32 -10.48 -10.35
N GLN A 179 1.01 -9.77 -11.42
CA GLN A 179 0.02 -10.19 -12.40
C GLN A 179 0.71 -10.43 -13.75
N GLU A 180 0.60 -11.63 -14.25
CA GLU A 180 1.07 -11.97 -15.59
C GLU A 180 0.03 -11.52 -16.62
N TYR A 181 0.53 -10.90 -17.64
CA TYR A 181 -0.24 -10.38 -18.74
C TYR A 181 0.15 -11.13 -20.01
N ASN A 182 -0.75 -11.99 -20.47
CA ASN A 182 -0.54 -12.76 -21.68
C ASN A 182 -1.48 -12.27 -22.79
N ARG A 183 -0.97 -11.46 -23.71
CA ARG A 183 -1.69 -11.11 -24.93
C ARG A 183 -0.87 -11.50 -26.16
N SER A 184 -1.57 -11.84 -27.21
CA SER A 184 -1.08 -12.38 -28.48
C SER A 184 0.06 -11.62 -29.17
N SER A 185 0.52 -10.50 -28.61
CA SER A 185 1.62 -9.69 -29.15
C SER A 185 2.64 -9.17 -28.13
N ALA A 186 2.41 -9.35 -26.82
CA ALA A 186 3.38 -8.98 -25.77
C ALA A 186 3.04 -9.66 -24.47
N ASN A 187 3.99 -10.41 -23.92
CA ASN A 187 3.93 -10.92 -22.53
C ASN A 187 4.51 -9.85 -21.63
N GLY A 188 3.81 -9.44 -20.60
CA GLY A 188 4.27 -8.50 -19.60
C GLY A 188 3.98 -9.02 -18.20
N VAL A 189 4.82 -8.65 -17.26
CA VAL A 189 4.64 -8.94 -15.83
C VAL A 189 4.52 -7.60 -15.12
N PHE A 190 3.39 -7.38 -14.43
CA PHE A 190 3.19 -6.23 -13.57
C PHE A 190 3.38 -6.65 -12.12
N THR A 191 4.27 -5.97 -11.42
CA THR A 191 4.47 -6.18 -9.98
C THR A 191 4.27 -4.87 -9.26
N GLN A 192 3.30 -4.84 -8.36
CA GLN A 192 3.10 -3.77 -7.40
C GLN A 192 3.58 -4.24 -6.04
N SER A 193 4.28 -3.37 -5.31
CA SER A 193 4.74 -3.69 -3.95
C SER A 193 4.64 -2.48 -3.03
N ILE A 194 4.30 -2.76 -1.76
CA ILE A 194 4.34 -1.80 -0.67
C ILE A 194 5.33 -2.32 0.36
N THR A 195 6.21 -1.44 0.85
CA THR A 195 7.09 -1.73 1.98
C THR A 195 6.79 -0.73 3.07
N THR A 196 6.50 -1.22 4.27
CA THR A 196 6.12 -0.40 5.42
C THR A 196 6.56 -1.05 6.72
N ASP A 197 6.49 -0.27 7.79
CA ASP A 197 6.68 -0.73 9.16
C ASP A 197 5.34 -0.68 9.90
N ILE A 198 5.08 -1.64 10.77
CA ILE A 198 3.91 -1.65 11.66
C ILE A 198 4.39 -1.26 13.05
N VAL A 199 3.96 -0.10 13.52
CA VAL A 199 4.26 0.40 14.86
C VAL A 199 3.13 0.00 15.81
N ILE A 200 3.47 -0.71 16.87
CA ILE A 200 2.59 -1.10 17.97
C ILE A 200 3.06 -0.31 19.18
N GLY A 201 2.61 0.93 19.25
CA GLY A 201 2.88 1.85 20.35
C GLY A 201 1.69 1.92 21.31
N ASN A 202 1.95 2.41 22.52
CA ASN A 202 0.88 2.66 23.47
C ASN A 202 0.10 3.93 23.07
N PRO A 203 -1.24 3.89 23.13
CA PRO A 203 -2.05 5.10 23.02
C PRO A 203 -1.91 6.00 24.24
N ASP A 204 -2.39 7.23 24.14
CA ASP A 204 -2.53 8.13 25.28
C ASP A 204 -3.55 7.56 26.28
N PHE A 205 -3.09 7.34 27.53
CA PHE A 205 -3.92 6.78 28.59
C PHE A 205 -5.15 7.65 28.89
N ALA A 206 -5.01 8.98 28.80
CA ALA A 206 -6.12 9.88 29.05
C ALA A 206 -7.24 9.71 28.02
N VAL A 207 -6.89 9.53 26.75
CA VAL A 207 -7.86 9.28 25.68
C VAL A 207 -8.59 7.96 25.88
N LEU A 208 -7.90 6.92 26.33
CA LEU A 208 -8.52 5.64 26.65
C LEU A 208 -9.46 5.76 27.86
N PHE A 209 -9.02 6.45 28.90
CA PHE A 209 -9.80 6.65 30.12
C PHE A 209 -11.12 7.40 29.84
N ASP A 210 -11.06 8.46 29.05
CA ASP A 210 -12.25 9.25 28.66
C ASP A 210 -13.19 8.47 27.72
N SER A 211 -12.68 7.55 26.92
CA SER A 211 -13.48 6.74 25.99
C SER A 211 -14.23 5.59 26.65
N MET A 212 -13.82 5.17 27.85
CA MET A 212 -14.40 4.04 28.59
C MET A 212 -15.37 4.46 29.70
N ASN A 213 -15.46 5.75 30.05
CA ASN A 213 -16.40 6.33 31.00
C ASN A 213 -17.54 7.06 30.29
#